data_385f1d782e94deb6818b7166d3d759e3
#
_entry.id   385f1d782e94deb6818b7166d3d759e3
#
_cell.length_a   1.000
_cell.length_b   1.000
_cell.length_c   1.000
_cell.angle_alpha   90.00
_cell.angle_beta   90.00
_cell.angle_gamma   90.00
#
_symmetry.space_group_name_H-M   'P 1'
#
loop_
_entity.id
_entity.type
_entity.pdbx_description
1 polymer ?
#
loop_
_entity_poly.entity_id
_entity_poly.type
_entity_poly.pdbx_seq_one_letter_code
_entity_poly.pdbx_strand_id
1 'polypeptide(L)'
;MPDFTPTQGRYLAYIHAYTAVHGFPPAEAEIAAAMCVSPPSVSQMVKTLEKKGLIARQPGLPRTIQVLVPEEDIPRWNNRKPATIPKRPGKTPGHQATPQTTTPANLYVLTVYLTGGPVSEKFAKKEVSRVIEIRGDQTLEQLHEAIFNAFDRSDHHLYEFQFGKRPFDPDGPRYGILDESVIEPDYGDATTTKLDDLNLKPERVFGYWFDFGDDWFHQINVERIEQAIPTVTYPRVIRRVGKSPPQYRDDE
;
A
#
# COMPACT_ATOMS: atom_id res chain seq x y z
N MET A 1 -13.26 7.55 -19.10
CA MET A 1 -12.84 7.80 -17.70
C MET A 1 -11.33 7.84 -17.68
N PRO A 2 -10.72 8.78 -16.98
CA PRO A 2 -9.26 8.86 -16.92
C PRO A 2 -8.67 7.58 -16.31
N ASP A 3 -7.56 7.09 -16.90
CA ASP A 3 -6.90 5.83 -16.53
C ASP A 3 -5.90 6.04 -15.38
N PHE A 4 -6.38 6.56 -14.25
CA PHE A 4 -5.57 6.74 -13.05
C PHE A 4 -6.31 6.35 -11.77
N THR A 5 -5.55 5.91 -10.77
CA THR A 5 -6.08 5.56 -9.46
C THR A 5 -6.41 6.81 -8.62
N PRO A 6 -7.23 6.71 -7.54
CA PRO A 6 -7.50 7.83 -6.64
C PRO A 6 -6.21 8.50 -6.11
N THR A 7 -5.21 7.72 -5.72
CA THR A 7 -3.92 8.25 -5.26
C THR A 7 -3.17 8.99 -6.36
N GLN A 8 -3.12 8.45 -7.58
CA GLN A 8 -2.55 9.14 -8.74
C GLN A 8 -3.31 10.44 -9.02
N GLY A 9 -4.65 10.42 -8.92
CA GLY A 9 -5.50 11.60 -9.03
C GLY A 9 -5.16 12.68 -7.99
N ARG A 10 -4.84 12.31 -6.75
CA ARG A 10 -4.38 13.26 -5.72
C ARG A 10 -3.07 13.95 -6.09
N TYR A 11 -2.10 13.21 -6.63
CA TYR A 11 -0.85 13.81 -7.11
C TYR A 11 -1.11 14.79 -8.26
N LEU A 12 -1.95 14.40 -9.23
CA LEU A 12 -2.35 15.28 -10.34
C LEU A 12 -3.06 16.54 -9.82
N ALA A 13 -4.00 16.38 -8.89
CA ALA A 13 -4.73 17.47 -8.24
C ALA A 13 -3.81 18.45 -7.51
N TYR A 14 -2.83 17.95 -6.75
CA TYR A 14 -1.86 18.80 -6.07
C TYR A 14 -0.98 19.57 -7.05
N ILE A 15 -0.40 18.87 -8.04
CA ILE A 15 0.47 19.49 -9.04
C ILE A 15 -0.28 20.58 -9.80
N HIS A 16 -1.52 20.30 -10.21
CA HIS A 16 -2.39 21.27 -10.91
C HIS A 16 -2.71 22.48 -10.03
N ALA A 17 -3.21 22.25 -8.80
CA ALA A 17 -3.55 23.33 -7.88
C ALA A 17 -2.35 24.18 -7.48
N TYR A 18 -1.20 23.55 -7.21
CA TYR A 18 0.03 24.26 -6.92
C TYR A 18 0.47 25.17 -8.09
N THR A 19 0.43 24.62 -9.30
CA THR A 19 0.79 25.36 -10.52
C THR A 19 -0.14 26.53 -10.75
N ALA A 20 -1.45 26.35 -10.53
CA ALA A 20 -2.44 27.44 -10.66
C ALA A 20 -2.19 28.59 -9.66
N VAL A 21 -1.73 28.29 -8.44
CA VAL A 21 -1.49 29.31 -7.40
C VAL A 21 -0.13 29.98 -7.56
N HIS A 22 0.91 29.24 -7.92
CA HIS A 22 2.30 29.73 -7.91
C HIS A 22 2.84 30.11 -9.29
N GLY A 23 2.13 29.73 -10.38
CA GLY A 23 2.55 30.00 -11.76
C GLY A 23 3.66 29.06 -12.26
N PHE A 24 4.09 28.10 -11.46
CA PHE A 24 5.07 27.07 -11.82
C PHE A 24 4.80 25.76 -11.07
N PRO A 25 5.21 24.58 -11.61
CA PRO A 25 4.98 23.29 -10.96
C PRO A 25 5.75 23.11 -9.66
N PRO A 26 5.26 22.26 -8.72
CA PRO A 26 6.00 21.94 -7.50
C PRO A 26 7.28 21.13 -7.80
N ALA A 27 8.27 21.26 -6.92
CA ALA A 27 9.38 20.32 -6.87
C ALA A 27 8.94 19.01 -6.17
N GLU A 28 9.64 17.89 -6.42
CA GLU A 28 9.32 16.60 -5.79
C GLU A 28 9.34 16.68 -4.25
N ALA A 29 10.19 17.51 -3.65
CA ALA A 29 10.22 17.73 -2.20
C ALA A 29 8.94 18.41 -1.67
N GLU A 30 8.33 19.31 -2.44
CA GLU A 30 7.06 19.95 -2.08
C GLU A 30 5.89 18.98 -2.22
N ILE A 31 5.94 18.11 -3.25
CA ILE A 31 4.99 17.00 -3.39
C ILE A 31 5.13 16.06 -2.20
N ALA A 32 6.34 15.66 -1.82
CA ALA A 32 6.60 14.80 -0.68
C ALA A 32 6.02 15.37 0.62
N ALA A 33 6.22 16.66 0.85
CA ALA A 33 5.69 17.35 2.03
C ALA A 33 4.15 17.41 2.02
N ALA A 34 3.54 17.65 0.86
CA ALA A 34 2.09 17.74 0.72
C ALA A 34 1.39 16.38 0.82
N MET A 35 2.03 15.33 0.30
CA MET A 35 1.52 13.95 0.34
C MET A 35 1.89 13.22 1.63
N CYS A 36 2.77 13.80 2.48
CA CYS A 36 3.35 13.18 3.67
C CYS A 36 4.04 11.84 3.40
N VAL A 37 4.73 11.74 2.28
CA VAL A 37 5.47 10.55 1.86
C VAL A 37 6.96 10.83 1.73
N SER A 38 7.79 9.78 1.59
CA SER A 38 9.22 9.92 1.38
C SER A 38 9.54 10.50 -0.02
N PRO A 39 10.65 11.23 -0.20
CA PRO A 39 11.07 11.69 -1.53
C PRO A 39 11.23 10.57 -2.58
N PRO A 40 11.78 9.38 -2.25
CA PRO A 40 11.79 8.24 -3.17
C PRO A 40 10.40 7.83 -3.66
N SER A 41 9.38 7.82 -2.78
CA SER A 41 7.98 7.51 -3.15
C SER A 41 7.44 8.50 -4.19
N VAL A 42 7.75 9.78 -4.02
CA VAL A 42 7.34 10.82 -5.00
C VAL A 42 8.03 10.59 -6.33
N SER A 43 9.33 10.32 -6.32
CA SER A 43 10.08 10.08 -7.56
C SER A 43 9.51 8.90 -8.34
N GLN A 44 9.15 7.82 -7.66
CA GLN A 44 8.52 6.64 -8.27
C GLN A 44 7.11 6.96 -8.80
N MET A 45 6.28 7.65 -8.01
CA MET A 45 4.95 8.05 -8.47
C MET A 45 5.03 8.97 -9.70
N VAL A 46 5.96 9.91 -9.72
CA VAL A 46 6.19 10.80 -10.88
C VAL A 46 6.60 10.00 -12.12
N LYS A 47 7.50 9.02 -11.98
CA LYS A 47 7.86 8.09 -13.08
C LYS A 47 6.65 7.29 -13.57
N THR A 48 5.80 6.82 -12.65
CA THR A 48 4.60 6.05 -12.99
C THR A 48 3.58 6.91 -13.75
N LEU A 49 3.34 8.13 -13.28
CA LEU A 49 2.45 9.09 -13.96
C LEU A 49 2.95 9.45 -15.36
N GLU A 50 4.27 9.65 -15.51
CA GLU A 50 4.93 9.91 -16.79
C GLU A 50 4.79 8.72 -17.73
N LYS A 51 5.06 7.49 -17.25
CA LYS A 51 4.89 6.26 -18.03
C LYS A 51 3.46 6.03 -18.51
N LYS A 52 2.46 6.45 -17.72
CA LYS A 52 1.04 6.41 -18.08
C LYS A 52 0.62 7.56 -19.00
N GLY A 53 1.50 8.51 -19.32
CA GLY A 53 1.18 9.67 -20.13
C GLY A 53 0.26 10.68 -19.45
N LEU A 54 0.16 10.63 -18.12
CA LEU A 54 -0.68 11.55 -17.33
C LEU A 54 0.03 12.86 -17.02
N ILE A 55 1.37 12.85 -17.06
CA ILE A 55 2.24 14.01 -16.93
C ILE A 55 3.38 13.95 -17.95
N ALA A 56 3.98 15.11 -18.22
CA ALA A 56 5.29 15.23 -18.88
C ALA A 56 6.25 15.98 -17.96
N ARG A 57 7.56 15.72 -18.07
CA ARG A 57 8.61 16.48 -17.36
C ARG A 57 9.90 16.46 -18.15
N GLN A 58 10.85 17.33 -17.77
CA GLN A 58 12.22 17.29 -18.27
C GLN A 58 13.09 16.58 -17.22
N PRO A 59 13.63 15.39 -17.49
CA PRO A 59 14.46 14.66 -16.55
C PRO A 59 15.65 15.50 -16.07
N GLY A 60 15.92 15.47 -14.77
CA GLY A 60 17.04 16.22 -14.16
C GLY A 60 16.78 17.72 -13.92
N LEU A 61 15.68 18.27 -14.41
CA LEU A 61 15.32 19.67 -14.15
C LEU A 61 14.14 19.74 -13.17
N PRO A 62 14.28 20.42 -12.02
CA PRO A 62 13.19 20.60 -11.07
C PRO A 62 12.11 21.53 -11.66
N ARG A 63 10.88 21.43 -11.15
CA ARG A 63 9.74 22.28 -11.50
C ARG A 63 9.39 22.28 -12.99
N THR A 64 9.47 21.11 -13.63
CA THR A 64 9.12 20.93 -15.05
C THR A 64 7.94 19.99 -15.28
N ILE A 65 7.28 19.54 -14.20
CA ILE A 65 6.15 18.61 -14.29
C ILE A 65 4.94 19.35 -14.88
N GLN A 66 4.44 18.83 -16.00
CA GLN A 66 3.23 19.33 -16.66
C GLN A 66 2.16 18.25 -16.63
N VAL A 67 0.98 18.54 -16.09
CA VAL A 67 -0.17 17.63 -16.11
C VAL A 67 -0.76 17.62 -17.52
N LEU A 68 -0.98 16.43 -18.08
CA LEU A 68 -1.54 16.21 -19.41
C LEU A 68 -3.02 15.80 -19.38
N VAL A 69 -3.56 15.55 -18.20
CA VAL A 69 -4.97 15.22 -17.98
C VAL A 69 -5.82 16.48 -18.11
N PRO A 70 -6.98 16.45 -18.81
CA PRO A 70 -7.91 17.56 -18.86
C PRO A 70 -8.33 18.02 -17.46
N GLU A 71 -8.49 19.34 -17.25
CA GLU A 71 -8.80 19.92 -15.94
C GLU A 71 -10.10 19.38 -15.34
N GLU A 72 -11.10 19.11 -16.18
CA GLU A 72 -12.39 18.54 -15.80
C GLU A 72 -12.31 17.13 -15.23
N ASP A 73 -11.25 16.38 -15.57
CA ASP A 73 -11.00 15.02 -15.10
C ASP A 73 -10.11 14.99 -13.85
N ILE A 74 -9.48 16.11 -13.48
CA ILE A 74 -8.60 16.18 -12.32
C ILE A 74 -9.45 16.38 -11.05
N PRO A 75 -9.28 15.52 -10.01
CA PRO A 75 -9.96 15.71 -8.74
C PRO A 75 -9.61 17.08 -8.13
N ARG A 76 -10.54 17.67 -7.39
CA ARG A 76 -10.26 18.92 -6.66
C ARG A 76 -9.26 18.67 -5.55
N TRP A 77 -8.19 19.47 -5.52
CA TRP A 77 -7.25 19.45 -4.42
C TRP A 77 -7.86 20.08 -3.16
N ASN A 78 -7.97 19.28 -2.10
CA ASN A 78 -8.36 19.77 -0.78
C ASN A 78 -7.09 19.96 0.05
N ASN A 79 -6.77 21.20 0.40
CA ASN A 79 -5.55 21.59 1.14
C ASN A 79 -5.58 21.18 2.63
N ARG A 80 -6.24 20.07 2.99
CA ARG A 80 -6.15 19.49 4.31
C ARG A 80 -4.85 18.69 4.37
N LYS A 81 -3.93 19.14 5.24
CA LYS A 81 -2.74 18.33 5.55
C LYS A 81 -3.23 16.94 5.99
N PRO A 82 -2.66 15.86 5.45
CA PRO A 82 -2.88 14.54 6.00
C PRO A 82 -2.60 14.60 7.50
N ALA A 83 -3.38 13.90 8.30
CA ALA A 83 -3.05 13.72 9.71
C ALA A 83 -1.60 13.27 9.77
N THR A 84 -0.79 14.01 10.54
CA THR A 84 0.66 13.76 10.64
C THR A 84 0.83 12.31 11.02
N ILE A 85 1.37 11.50 10.10
CA ILE A 85 1.80 10.13 10.45
C ILE A 85 2.76 10.34 11.62
N PRO A 86 2.48 9.83 12.82
CA PRO A 86 3.39 10.00 13.94
C PRO A 86 4.75 9.50 13.45
N LYS A 87 5.80 10.36 13.48
CA LYS A 87 7.16 9.91 13.25
C LYS A 87 7.40 8.77 14.22
N ARG A 88 7.40 7.54 13.73
CA ARG A 88 7.80 6.40 14.56
C ARG A 88 9.18 6.71 15.11
N PRO A 89 9.38 6.61 16.42
CA PRO A 89 10.74 6.70 16.98
C PRO A 89 11.60 5.68 16.25
N GLY A 90 12.77 6.12 15.79
CA GLY A 90 13.71 5.27 15.06
C GLY A 90 13.99 3.98 15.82
N LYS A 91 14.14 2.90 15.06
CA LYS A 91 14.49 1.52 15.44
C LYS A 91 14.54 1.28 16.94
N THR A 92 13.42 0.89 17.53
CA THR A 92 13.42 0.26 18.84
C THR A 92 13.69 -1.22 18.59
N PRO A 93 14.73 -1.81 19.17
CA PRO A 93 14.93 -3.24 19.11
C PRO A 93 13.84 -3.91 19.95
N GLY A 94 13.04 -4.73 19.32
CA GLY A 94 12.08 -5.59 19.99
C GLY A 94 10.69 -5.00 20.03
N HIS A 95 9.83 -5.55 19.19
CA HIS A 95 8.40 -5.54 19.42
C HIS A 95 8.17 -6.05 20.84
N GLN A 96 7.77 -5.16 21.75
CA GLN A 96 7.15 -5.62 23.00
C GLN A 96 5.85 -6.29 22.57
N ALA A 97 5.82 -7.61 22.77
CA ALA A 97 4.62 -8.41 22.60
C ALA A 97 3.50 -7.72 23.38
N THR A 98 2.45 -7.32 22.66
CA THR A 98 1.19 -6.88 23.28
C THR A 98 0.80 -7.99 24.25
N PRO A 99 0.30 -7.68 25.47
CA PRO A 99 -0.09 -8.69 26.43
C PRO A 99 -1.01 -9.71 25.75
N GLN A 100 -0.63 -11.00 25.82
CA GLN A 100 -1.41 -12.07 25.22
C GLN A 100 -2.77 -12.08 25.90
N THR A 101 -3.81 -11.69 25.18
CA THR A 101 -5.18 -11.88 25.63
C THR A 101 -5.46 -13.36 25.69
N THR A 102 -5.83 -13.88 26.84
CA THR A 102 -6.19 -15.28 27.10
C THR A 102 -7.53 -15.66 26.45
N THR A 103 -8.16 -14.73 25.73
CA THR A 103 -9.43 -14.97 25.04
C THR A 103 -9.22 -15.83 23.80
N PRO A 104 -10.04 -16.87 23.59
CA PRO A 104 -10.03 -17.62 22.35
C PRO A 104 -10.26 -16.67 21.17
N ALA A 105 -9.35 -16.64 20.22
CA ALA A 105 -9.46 -15.82 19.03
C ALA A 105 -9.28 -16.70 17.79
N ASN A 106 -9.93 -16.33 16.70
CA ASN A 106 -9.69 -16.96 15.43
C ASN A 106 -8.24 -16.78 15.00
N LEU A 107 -7.67 -17.79 14.38
CA LEU A 107 -6.36 -17.76 13.75
C LEU A 107 -6.55 -17.93 12.24
N TYR A 108 -6.26 -16.91 11.50
CA TYR A 108 -6.27 -16.97 10.05
C TYR A 108 -4.91 -17.44 9.55
N VAL A 109 -4.91 -18.47 8.71
CA VAL A 109 -3.74 -18.93 7.97
C VAL A 109 -3.87 -18.43 6.54
N LEU A 110 -3.00 -17.51 6.17
CA LEU A 110 -3.06 -16.80 4.90
C LEU A 110 -1.85 -17.16 4.04
N THR A 111 -2.07 -17.49 2.76
CA THR A 111 -0.98 -17.55 1.77
C THR A 111 -0.98 -16.27 0.96
N VAL A 112 0.13 -15.55 1.00
CA VAL A 112 0.36 -14.30 0.28
C VAL A 112 1.28 -14.58 -0.91
N TYR A 113 0.79 -14.38 -2.12
CA TYR A 113 1.52 -14.56 -3.37
C TYR A 113 1.90 -13.20 -3.95
N LEU A 114 3.15 -13.03 -4.33
CA LEU A 114 3.55 -11.89 -5.16
C LEU A 114 3.09 -12.15 -6.60
N THR A 115 2.22 -11.29 -7.12
CA THR A 115 1.60 -11.44 -8.44
C THR A 115 2.00 -10.38 -9.46
N GLY A 116 2.56 -9.25 -9.00
CA GLY A 116 3.00 -8.15 -9.85
C GLY A 116 3.97 -7.21 -9.14
N GLY A 117 4.63 -6.36 -9.93
CA GLY A 117 5.60 -5.37 -9.44
C GLY A 117 6.74 -5.16 -10.43
N PRO A 118 7.73 -4.31 -10.11
CA PRO A 118 8.89 -4.04 -10.95
C PRO A 118 9.93 -5.18 -10.85
N VAL A 119 9.47 -6.42 -11.05
CA VAL A 119 10.33 -7.60 -10.97
C VAL A 119 11.17 -7.77 -12.24
N SER A 120 12.43 -8.21 -12.09
CA SER A 120 13.25 -8.62 -13.23
C SER A 120 12.78 -9.97 -13.80
N GLU A 121 13.16 -10.30 -15.04
CA GLU A 121 12.83 -11.59 -15.69
C GLU A 121 13.21 -12.82 -14.84
N LYS A 122 14.27 -12.69 -14.05
CA LYS A 122 14.75 -13.73 -13.11
C LYS A 122 13.69 -14.13 -12.09
N PHE A 123 12.83 -13.21 -11.68
CA PHE A 123 11.76 -13.42 -10.69
C PHE A 123 10.39 -13.64 -11.35
N ALA A 124 10.14 -13.09 -12.54
CA ALA A 124 8.83 -13.08 -13.21
C ALA A 124 8.21 -14.47 -13.42
N LYS A 125 9.05 -15.52 -13.50
CA LYS A 125 8.61 -16.92 -13.74
C LYS A 125 8.68 -17.79 -12.48
N LYS A 126 8.96 -17.22 -11.32
CA LYS A 126 9.14 -17.97 -10.07
C LYS A 126 8.01 -17.63 -9.10
N GLU A 127 7.48 -18.63 -8.44
CA GLU A 127 6.60 -18.41 -7.31
C GLU A 127 7.38 -17.75 -6.16
N VAL A 128 6.84 -16.65 -5.67
CA VAL A 128 7.27 -16.01 -4.44
C VAL A 128 6.06 -15.89 -3.54
N SER A 129 6.02 -16.70 -2.48
CA SER A 129 4.89 -16.72 -1.56
C SER A 129 5.31 -16.83 -0.10
N ARG A 130 4.41 -16.44 0.79
CA ARG A 130 4.57 -16.47 2.25
C ARG A 130 3.31 -16.99 2.90
N VAL A 131 3.44 -17.91 3.84
CA VAL A 131 2.32 -18.32 4.68
C VAL A 131 2.43 -17.61 6.01
N ILE A 132 1.40 -16.85 6.34
CA ILE A 132 1.34 -16.00 7.53
C ILE A 132 0.17 -16.47 8.40
N GLU A 133 0.44 -16.65 9.68
CA GLU A 133 -0.57 -16.84 10.71
C GLU A 133 -0.81 -15.51 11.43
N ILE A 134 -2.07 -15.09 11.50
CA ILE A 134 -2.48 -13.84 12.15
C ILE A 134 -3.80 -14.07 12.90
N ARG A 135 -3.92 -13.46 14.10
CA ARG A 135 -5.15 -13.56 14.90
C ARG A 135 -6.27 -12.70 14.34
N GLY A 136 -7.49 -13.12 14.55
CA GLY A 136 -8.67 -12.39 14.10
C GLY A 136 -8.86 -11.03 14.77
N ASP A 137 -8.36 -10.85 15.99
CA ASP A 137 -8.39 -9.59 16.74
C ASP A 137 -7.26 -8.61 16.36
N GLN A 138 -6.36 -9.01 15.44
CA GLN A 138 -5.32 -8.15 14.88
C GLN A 138 -5.84 -7.39 13.66
N THR A 139 -5.26 -6.19 13.43
CA THR A 139 -5.73 -5.27 12.39
C THR A 139 -5.11 -5.57 11.02
N LEU A 140 -5.69 -4.98 9.96
CA LEU A 140 -5.12 -5.01 8.62
C LEU A 140 -3.76 -4.30 8.56
N GLU A 141 -3.52 -3.27 9.39
CA GLU A 141 -2.18 -2.66 9.51
C GLU A 141 -1.17 -3.68 10.04
N GLN A 142 -1.54 -4.50 11.04
CA GLN A 142 -0.65 -5.55 11.55
C GLN A 142 -0.39 -6.64 10.49
N LEU A 143 -1.38 -6.93 9.63
CA LEU A 143 -1.17 -7.80 8.47
C LEU A 143 -0.23 -7.16 7.45
N HIS A 144 -0.39 -5.86 7.14
CA HIS A 144 0.54 -5.12 6.29
C HIS A 144 1.98 -5.24 6.80
N GLU A 145 2.22 -4.97 8.08
CA GLU A 145 3.56 -5.07 8.69
C GLU A 145 4.14 -6.50 8.58
N ALA A 146 3.29 -7.51 8.77
CA ALA A 146 3.71 -8.91 8.61
C ALA A 146 4.12 -9.22 7.16
N ILE A 147 3.34 -8.76 6.16
CA ILE A 147 3.65 -8.92 4.74
C ILE A 147 4.92 -8.14 4.39
N PHE A 148 5.01 -6.88 4.80
CA PHE A 148 6.17 -6.02 4.57
C PHE A 148 7.47 -6.70 5.01
N ASN A 149 7.51 -7.18 6.24
CA ASN A 149 8.67 -7.91 6.78
C ASN A 149 8.87 -9.28 6.11
N ALA A 150 7.79 -9.98 5.74
CA ALA A 150 7.86 -11.29 5.10
C ALA A 150 8.46 -11.24 3.70
N PHE A 151 8.24 -10.16 2.97
CA PHE A 151 8.79 -9.93 1.64
C PHE A 151 10.08 -9.10 1.64
N ASP A 152 10.72 -8.93 2.80
CA ASP A 152 12.02 -8.27 2.98
C ASP A 152 12.01 -6.83 2.42
N ARG A 153 10.89 -6.11 2.61
CA ARG A 153 10.76 -4.70 2.24
C ARG A 153 11.48 -3.83 3.25
N SER A 154 12.06 -2.72 2.80
CA SER A 154 12.87 -1.82 3.62
C SER A 154 12.32 -0.40 3.71
N ASP A 155 11.57 0.03 2.70
CA ASP A 155 11.04 1.39 2.61
C ASP A 155 9.51 1.36 2.63
N HIS A 156 8.92 2.15 3.55
CA HIS A 156 7.49 2.18 3.78
C HIS A 156 6.80 3.09 2.77
N HIS A 157 5.75 2.57 2.14
CA HIS A 157 4.89 3.26 1.20
C HIS A 157 3.42 3.07 1.58
N LEU A 158 2.54 3.78 0.88
CA LEU A 158 1.11 3.56 1.00
C LEU A 158 0.72 2.16 0.53
N TYR A 159 -0.33 1.64 1.11
CA TYR A 159 -0.86 0.31 0.80
C TYR A 159 -2.38 0.28 0.86
N GLU A 160 -2.96 -0.72 0.21
CA GLU A 160 -4.40 -0.93 0.19
C GLU A 160 -4.72 -2.43 0.15
N PHE A 161 -5.67 -2.87 0.96
CA PHE A 161 -6.31 -4.17 0.85
C PHE A 161 -7.62 -4.02 0.07
N GLN A 162 -7.90 -4.95 -0.87
CA GLN A 162 -9.02 -4.89 -1.80
C GLN A 162 -9.86 -6.16 -1.72
N PHE A 163 -11.12 -6.02 -1.28
CA PHE A 163 -12.02 -7.15 -0.95
C PHE A 163 -13.16 -7.31 -1.96
N GLY A 164 -12.94 -7.02 -3.23
CA GLY A 164 -13.91 -7.23 -4.29
C GLY A 164 -14.23 -8.71 -4.59
N LYS A 165 -14.91 -8.99 -5.69
CA LYS A 165 -15.27 -10.35 -6.13
C LYS A 165 -14.05 -11.18 -6.56
N ARG A 166 -12.98 -10.52 -6.94
CA ARG A 166 -11.68 -11.06 -7.36
C ARG A 166 -10.56 -10.19 -6.78
N PRO A 167 -9.30 -10.66 -6.73
CA PRO A 167 -8.17 -9.80 -6.38
C PRO A 167 -8.13 -8.57 -7.30
N PHE A 168 -7.87 -7.41 -6.72
CA PHE A 168 -7.78 -6.13 -7.44
C PHE A 168 -9.07 -5.70 -8.16
N ASP A 169 -10.21 -6.09 -7.63
CA ASP A 169 -11.51 -5.61 -8.08
C ASP A 169 -11.72 -4.18 -7.56
N PRO A 170 -11.84 -3.19 -8.45
CA PRO A 170 -11.99 -1.79 -8.03
C PRO A 170 -13.35 -1.48 -7.41
N ASP A 171 -14.35 -2.34 -7.64
CA ASP A 171 -15.74 -2.14 -7.18
C ASP A 171 -16.00 -2.74 -5.79
N GLY A 172 -14.97 -3.28 -5.12
CA GLY A 172 -15.09 -3.88 -3.79
C GLY A 172 -14.67 -2.96 -2.66
N PRO A 173 -15.01 -3.33 -1.40
CA PRO A 173 -14.51 -2.62 -0.22
C PRO A 173 -12.98 -2.58 -0.21
N ARG A 174 -12.42 -1.42 0.14
CA ARG A 174 -10.98 -1.17 0.20
C ARG A 174 -10.59 -0.66 1.57
N TYR A 175 -9.40 -1.02 2.02
CA TYR A 175 -8.89 -0.63 3.34
C TYR A 175 -7.43 -0.23 3.22
N GLY A 176 -7.10 0.94 3.72
CA GLY A 176 -5.74 1.47 3.76
C GLY A 176 -5.58 2.44 4.92
N ILE A 177 -4.55 3.28 4.88
CA ILE A 177 -4.43 4.37 5.82
C ILE A 177 -5.47 5.44 5.43
N LEU A 178 -6.44 5.67 6.32
CA LEU A 178 -7.42 6.74 6.11
C LEU A 178 -6.72 8.10 6.15
N ASP A 179 -6.88 8.81 5.06
CA ASP A 179 -6.68 10.25 5.02
C ASP A 179 -8.09 10.89 5.10
N GLU A 180 -8.32 11.79 6.04
CA GLU A 180 -9.60 12.48 6.22
C GLU A 180 -10.08 13.23 4.96
N SER A 181 -9.22 13.39 3.95
CA SER A 181 -9.55 13.95 2.65
C SER A 181 -10.15 12.93 1.67
N VAL A 182 -10.06 11.63 1.96
CA VAL A 182 -10.61 10.54 1.14
C VAL A 182 -11.92 10.09 1.76
N ILE A 183 -13.01 10.77 1.44
CA ILE A 183 -14.37 10.33 1.78
C ILE A 183 -14.86 9.48 0.59
N GLU A 184 -14.42 8.24 0.54
CA GLU A 184 -15.02 7.24 -0.35
C GLU A 184 -15.92 6.32 0.49
N PRO A 185 -17.19 6.10 0.11
CA PRO A 185 -18.14 5.33 0.93
C PRO A 185 -17.69 3.91 1.27
N ASP A 186 -16.84 3.31 0.41
CA ASP A 186 -16.36 1.93 0.53
C ASP A 186 -14.88 1.83 0.93
N TYR A 187 -14.30 2.91 1.50
CA TYR A 187 -12.92 2.92 1.96
C TYR A 187 -12.84 2.89 3.49
N GLY A 188 -12.28 1.81 4.03
CA GLY A 188 -12.13 1.59 5.46
C GLY A 188 -10.71 1.87 5.98
N ASP A 189 -10.60 2.04 7.28
CA ASP A 189 -9.34 2.27 7.98
C ASP A 189 -8.66 0.94 8.35
N ALA A 190 -7.53 0.64 7.72
CA ALA A 190 -6.74 -0.55 8.00
C ALA A 190 -6.12 -0.56 9.41
N THR A 191 -5.95 0.61 10.03
CA THR A 191 -5.33 0.73 11.37
C THR A 191 -6.26 0.23 12.48
N THR A 192 -7.56 0.29 12.26
CA THR A 192 -8.60 -0.07 13.22
C THR A 192 -9.39 -1.32 12.83
N THR A 193 -9.48 -1.64 11.53
CA THR A 193 -10.24 -2.80 11.03
C THR A 193 -9.52 -4.10 11.34
N LYS A 194 -10.18 -4.99 12.08
CA LYS A 194 -9.68 -6.32 12.45
C LYS A 194 -10.05 -7.36 11.39
N LEU A 195 -9.29 -8.45 11.32
CA LEU A 195 -9.60 -9.53 10.39
C LEU A 195 -10.98 -10.15 10.66
N ASP A 196 -11.37 -10.28 11.94
CA ASP A 196 -12.68 -10.83 12.31
C ASP A 196 -13.85 -9.94 11.85
N ASP A 197 -13.66 -8.63 11.72
CA ASP A 197 -14.68 -7.68 11.24
C ASP A 197 -15.03 -7.91 9.75
N LEU A 198 -14.14 -8.52 8.99
CA LEU A 198 -14.29 -8.75 7.55
C LEU A 198 -15.07 -10.01 7.18
N ASN A 199 -15.46 -10.82 8.17
CA ASN A 199 -16.20 -12.07 7.97
C ASN A 199 -15.57 -13.00 6.91
N LEU A 200 -14.23 -13.07 6.89
CA LEU A 200 -13.49 -13.91 5.96
C LEU A 200 -13.79 -15.39 6.20
N LYS A 201 -13.82 -16.16 5.09
CA LYS A 201 -14.03 -17.61 5.12
C LYS A 201 -12.85 -18.30 4.41
N PRO A 202 -12.60 -19.58 4.70
CA PRO A 202 -11.69 -20.39 3.88
C PRO A 202 -12.02 -20.25 2.39
N GLU A 203 -10.99 -20.30 1.56
CA GLU A 203 -11.04 -20.09 0.09
C GLU A 203 -11.32 -18.65 -0.36
N ARG A 204 -11.57 -17.71 0.57
CA ARG A 204 -11.67 -16.31 0.20
C ARG A 204 -10.34 -15.80 -0.32
N VAL A 205 -10.39 -15.10 -1.46
CA VAL A 205 -9.23 -14.46 -2.09
C VAL A 205 -9.45 -12.95 -2.12
N PHE A 206 -8.41 -12.17 -1.82
CA PHE A 206 -8.44 -10.72 -1.87
C PHE A 206 -7.07 -10.16 -2.28
N GLY A 207 -7.02 -8.88 -2.64
CA GLY A 207 -5.81 -8.20 -3.10
C GLY A 207 -5.12 -7.42 -1.98
N TYR A 208 -3.81 -7.29 -2.08
CA TYR A 208 -3.00 -6.35 -1.33
C TYR A 208 -2.07 -5.62 -2.30
N TRP A 209 -2.22 -4.31 -2.39
CA TRP A 209 -1.44 -3.42 -3.22
C TRP A 209 -0.55 -2.57 -2.33
N PHE A 210 0.74 -2.64 -2.56
CA PHE A 210 1.76 -1.92 -1.82
C PHE A 210 2.59 -1.08 -2.79
N ASP A 211 2.95 0.12 -2.37
CA ASP A 211 3.72 1.08 -3.15
C ASP A 211 3.04 1.42 -4.49
N PHE A 212 2.14 2.40 -4.45
CA PHE A 212 1.35 2.84 -5.62
C PHE A 212 2.19 3.46 -6.74
N GLY A 213 3.50 3.69 -6.50
CA GLY A 213 4.47 4.10 -7.51
C GLY A 213 5.05 2.92 -8.28
N ASP A 214 5.39 1.85 -7.57
CA ASP A 214 6.02 0.65 -8.14
C ASP A 214 5.03 -0.51 -8.37
N ASP A 215 3.77 -0.37 -7.94
CA ASP A 215 2.69 -1.31 -8.21
C ASP A 215 2.99 -2.75 -7.73
N TRP A 216 3.41 -2.92 -6.46
CA TRP A 216 3.60 -4.23 -5.87
C TRP A 216 2.27 -4.89 -5.54
N PHE A 217 1.83 -5.81 -6.38
CA PHE A 217 0.57 -6.55 -6.22
C PHE A 217 0.78 -7.91 -5.57
N HIS A 218 -0.05 -8.20 -4.57
CA HIS A 218 -0.04 -9.49 -3.89
C HIS A 218 -1.47 -10.03 -3.80
N GLN A 219 -1.65 -11.29 -4.15
CA GLN A 219 -2.90 -12.01 -3.90
C GLN A 219 -2.80 -12.71 -2.54
N ILE A 220 -3.85 -12.62 -1.75
CA ILE A 220 -3.95 -13.25 -0.43
C ILE A 220 -5.08 -14.26 -0.46
N ASN A 221 -4.76 -15.51 -0.13
CA ASN A 221 -5.73 -16.59 0.01
C ASN A 221 -5.92 -16.93 1.48
N VAL A 222 -7.16 -17.03 1.93
CA VAL A 222 -7.50 -17.58 3.25
C VAL A 222 -7.50 -19.10 3.14
N GLU A 223 -6.46 -19.75 3.64
CA GLU A 223 -6.32 -21.21 3.55
C GLU A 223 -7.25 -21.92 4.54
N ARG A 224 -7.23 -21.46 5.80
CA ARG A 224 -8.04 -22.02 6.88
C ARG A 224 -8.17 -21.04 8.04
N ILE A 225 -9.16 -21.27 8.87
CA ILE A 225 -9.40 -20.54 10.11
C ILE A 225 -9.43 -21.56 11.25
N GLU A 226 -8.59 -21.34 12.26
CA GLU A 226 -8.39 -22.24 13.40
C GLU A 226 -8.53 -21.46 14.72
N GLN A 227 -8.26 -22.09 15.83
CA GLN A 227 -8.13 -21.42 17.13
C GLN A 227 -6.69 -21.00 17.37
N ALA A 228 -6.47 -19.75 17.77
CA ALA A 228 -5.15 -19.25 18.13
C ALA A 228 -4.63 -19.97 19.40
N ILE A 229 -3.35 -20.31 19.39
CA ILE A 229 -2.67 -20.90 20.54
C ILE A 229 -2.24 -19.75 21.47
N PRO A 230 -2.69 -19.68 22.73
CA PRO A 230 -2.44 -18.55 23.62
C PRO A 230 -0.95 -18.27 23.90
N THR A 231 -0.10 -19.29 23.83
CA THR A 231 1.34 -19.18 24.12
C THR A 231 2.17 -18.77 22.89
N VAL A 232 1.54 -18.57 21.73
CA VAL A 232 2.21 -18.23 20.47
C VAL A 232 2.02 -16.75 20.15
N THR A 233 3.10 -16.09 19.76
CA THR A 233 3.06 -14.70 19.31
C THR A 233 2.70 -14.62 17.84
N TYR A 234 1.72 -13.77 17.52
CA TYR A 234 1.23 -13.50 16.17
C TYR A 234 1.31 -11.99 15.85
N PRO A 235 1.40 -11.60 14.56
CA PRO A 235 1.48 -12.44 13.37
C PRO A 235 2.84 -13.13 13.24
N ARG A 236 2.89 -14.26 12.53
CA ARG A 236 4.15 -14.96 12.24
C ARG A 236 4.17 -15.58 10.86
N VAL A 237 5.34 -15.63 10.25
CA VAL A 237 5.57 -16.32 8.98
C VAL A 237 5.94 -17.78 9.27
N ILE A 238 5.16 -18.72 8.77
CA ILE A 238 5.38 -20.15 8.98
C ILE A 238 5.98 -20.86 7.76
N ARG A 239 5.91 -20.25 6.58
CA ARG A 239 6.51 -20.79 5.36
C ARG A 239 6.91 -19.66 4.41
N ARG A 240 8.06 -19.84 3.75
CA ARG A 240 8.55 -18.96 2.68
C ARG A 240 8.87 -19.81 1.44
N VAL A 241 8.35 -19.42 0.27
CA VAL A 241 8.67 -20.01 -1.02
C VAL A 241 9.28 -18.92 -1.88
N GLY A 242 10.41 -19.21 -2.51
CA GLY A 242 11.14 -18.27 -3.34
C GLY A 242 11.81 -17.12 -2.56
N LYS A 243 12.85 -16.56 -3.16
CA LYS A 243 13.53 -15.36 -2.63
C LYS A 243 12.71 -14.13 -3.02
N SER A 244 12.54 -13.19 -2.10
CA SER A 244 11.92 -11.90 -2.40
C SER A 244 12.76 -11.15 -3.45
N PRO A 245 12.13 -10.58 -4.48
CA PRO A 245 12.82 -9.62 -5.32
C PRO A 245 13.15 -8.36 -4.51
N PRO A 246 14.24 -7.64 -4.82
CA PRO A 246 14.55 -6.37 -4.17
C PRO A 246 13.39 -5.39 -4.40
N GLN A 247 13.18 -4.47 -3.44
CA GLN A 247 12.08 -3.50 -3.50
C GLN A 247 12.22 -2.56 -4.70
N TYR A 248 13.45 -2.18 -5.02
CA TYR A 248 13.78 -1.36 -6.19
C TYR A 248 14.62 -2.19 -7.16
N ARG A 249 14.46 -1.94 -8.45
CA ARG A 249 15.39 -2.50 -9.44
C ARG A 249 16.75 -1.87 -9.23
N ASP A 250 17.78 -2.71 -9.10
CA ASP A 250 19.14 -2.25 -9.33
C ASP A 250 19.19 -1.85 -10.82
N ASP A 251 19.40 -0.56 -11.09
CA ASP A 251 19.69 -0.08 -12.44
C ASP A 251 21.02 -0.70 -12.86
N GLU A 252 20.97 -1.74 -13.72
CA GLU A 252 22.12 -2.27 -14.43
C GLU A 252 22.50 -1.34 -15.58
#